data_c0d88dbf6fdb35e11721032bdc2c626d
#
_entry.id   c0d88dbf6fdb35e11721032bdc2c626d
#
_cell.length_a   1.000
_cell.length_b   1.000
_cell.length_c   1.000
_cell.angle_alpha   90.00
_cell.angle_beta   90.00
_cell.angle_gamma   90.00
#
_symmetry.space_group_name_H-M   'P 1'
#
loop_
_entity.id
_entity.type
_entity.pdbx_description
1 polymer ?
#
loop_
_entity_poly.entity_id
_entity_poly.type
_entity_poly.pdbx_seq_one_letter_code
_entity_poly.pdbx_strand_id
1 'polypeptide(L)'
;MLTQLALAPSAVLVLFLLAFDKYAKEPQRLVLHTTHEEQNEVTIRKNTVVRYRAGIKSKVLEKVKKGTVCQYVGAVDDDWIEVITPSGYQGYVKKNAASDVYTAVPEDTYTEEYQSNLCGYKVNMTWFQVTQRAANAYIDTYLEDVSGINTISPTWYSIADGTGELTSLASDTFVSNMHARGLKVWPLVNDFNNNIDYAAFYSSKTARTKLINNLMQEARQYGYDGYNIDFEYVKKDFADDYLQFLRELSIACQNNGLVLSVDNYKPANHNAHYELAEQAVFVDYIVIMGYDEHYAGSDAGSVASLPFVEDGISRAVSMVPSEQVINAVPFYTRIWTENAGETKSRAVGMQAAMDAMQENGATAEWDETTGQYYCTYETSAGTVQIWFEEDRSIGEKMKLYSKYKLGGVAEWKLGLETSSVWSIISNGLNYAS
;
A
#
# COMPACT_ATOMS: atom_id res chain seq x y z
N MET A 1 10.76 10.22 -65.32
CA MET A 1 10.94 11.56 -64.73
C MET A 1 10.22 11.57 -63.39
N LEU A 2 10.91 11.20 -62.31
CA LEU A 2 10.40 11.19 -60.95
C LEU A 2 10.82 12.50 -60.29
N THR A 3 9.89 13.41 -60.10
CA THR A 3 10.10 14.63 -59.31
C THR A 3 10.06 14.28 -57.84
N GLN A 4 11.21 14.19 -57.18
CA GLN A 4 11.32 14.20 -55.73
C GLN A 4 10.93 15.59 -55.22
N LEU A 5 9.80 15.70 -54.57
CA LEU A 5 9.48 16.84 -53.72
C LEU A 5 10.36 16.76 -52.45
N ALA A 6 11.44 17.51 -52.44
CA ALA A 6 12.16 17.77 -51.22
C ALA A 6 11.34 18.68 -50.33
N LEU A 7 10.80 18.15 -49.24
CA LEU A 7 10.18 18.95 -48.19
C LEU A 7 11.26 19.88 -47.58
N ALA A 8 10.97 21.16 -47.51
CA ALA A 8 11.89 22.14 -46.93
C ALA A 8 12.27 21.77 -45.49
N PRO A 9 13.52 22.01 -45.05
CA PRO A 9 13.98 21.68 -43.71
C PRO A 9 13.14 22.25 -42.59
N SER A 10 12.49 23.39 -42.83
CA SER A 10 11.54 24.02 -41.90
C SER A 10 10.25 23.22 -41.68
N ALA A 11 9.75 22.50 -42.69
CA ALA A 11 8.55 21.67 -42.57
C ALA A 11 8.83 20.39 -41.77
N VAL A 12 10.03 19.81 -41.90
CA VAL A 12 10.49 18.66 -41.12
C VAL A 12 10.67 19.05 -39.66
N LEU A 13 11.21 20.23 -39.38
CA LEU A 13 11.41 20.73 -38.00
C LEU A 13 10.06 21.00 -37.32
N VAL A 14 9.07 21.56 -38.06
CA VAL A 14 7.71 21.80 -37.54
C VAL A 14 6.99 20.48 -37.27
N LEU A 15 7.13 19.45 -38.13
CA LEU A 15 6.57 18.13 -37.90
C LEU A 15 7.25 17.41 -36.72
N PHE A 16 8.56 17.61 -36.52
CA PHE A 16 9.29 17.06 -35.36
C PHE A 16 8.87 17.74 -34.05
N LEU A 17 8.69 19.05 -34.05
CA LEU A 17 8.19 19.82 -32.89
C LEU A 17 6.73 19.47 -32.56
N LEU A 18 5.89 19.25 -33.56
CA LEU A 18 4.51 18.79 -33.36
C LEU A 18 4.44 17.34 -32.89
N ALA A 19 5.34 16.47 -33.35
CA ALA A 19 5.46 15.11 -32.84
C ALA A 19 5.99 15.10 -31.40
N PHE A 20 6.96 15.95 -31.07
CA PHE A 20 7.50 16.07 -29.70
C PHE A 20 6.44 16.59 -28.72
N ASP A 21 5.58 17.51 -29.14
CA ASP A 21 4.47 18.00 -28.31
C ASP A 21 3.38 16.94 -28.11
N LYS A 22 3.24 16.01 -29.05
CA LYS A 22 2.29 14.88 -28.95
C LYS A 22 2.76 13.78 -27.99
N TYR A 23 4.06 13.66 -27.78
CA TYR A 23 4.67 12.71 -26.85
C TYR A 23 5.19 13.36 -25.55
N ALA A 24 5.03 14.70 -25.40
CA ALA A 24 5.30 15.36 -24.14
C ALA A 24 4.31 14.83 -23.09
N LYS A 25 4.83 14.36 -21.96
CA LYS A 25 3.98 13.94 -20.83
C LYS A 25 2.96 15.05 -20.54
N GLU A 26 1.69 14.67 -20.37
CA GLU A 26 0.70 15.65 -19.91
C GLU A 26 1.11 16.18 -18.56
N PRO A 27 0.97 17.49 -18.31
CA PRO A 27 1.28 18.04 -17.02
C PRO A 27 0.37 17.42 -15.94
N GLN A 28 0.97 16.82 -14.96
CA GLN A 28 0.28 16.24 -13.82
C GLN A 28 0.04 17.32 -12.76
N ARG A 29 -1.01 17.18 -11.97
CA ARG A 29 -1.12 17.92 -10.72
C ARG A 29 -0.13 17.35 -9.72
N LEU A 30 0.54 18.24 -8.99
CA LEU A 30 1.34 17.82 -7.86
C LEU A 30 0.43 17.48 -6.68
N VAL A 31 0.83 16.51 -5.89
CA VAL A 31 0.30 16.35 -4.54
C VAL A 31 0.94 17.46 -3.70
N LEU A 32 0.12 18.37 -3.20
CA LEU A 32 0.58 19.44 -2.34
C LEU A 32 0.50 18.94 -0.89
N HIS A 33 1.65 18.69 -0.30
CA HIS A 33 1.73 18.47 1.14
C HIS A 33 1.68 19.83 1.82
N THR A 34 0.83 19.96 2.83
CA THR A 34 0.80 21.14 3.69
C THR A 34 2.02 21.06 4.59
N THR A 35 3.02 21.86 4.29
CA THR A 35 4.17 22.03 5.17
C THR A 35 3.95 23.29 6.02
N HIS A 36 4.19 23.20 7.32
CA HIS A 36 4.27 24.36 8.21
C HIS A 36 5.64 25.04 8.13
N GLU A 37 6.39 24.75 7.08
CA GLU A 37 7.71 25.34 6.82
C GLU A 37 7.59 26.63 6.02
N GLU A 38 8.55 27.52 6.21
CA GLU A 38 8.66 28.74 5.41
C GLU A 38 8.87 28.37 3.94
N GLN A 39 8.04 28.93 3.07
CA GLN A 39 8.19 28.79 1.63
C GLN A 39 8.20 30.13 0.92
N ASN A 40 8.81 30.18 -0.26
CA ASN A 40 8.78 31.38 -1.10
C ASN A 40 7.46 31.42 -1.88
N GLU A 41 6.82 32.58 -1.87
CA GLU A 41 5.53 32.82 -2.51
C GLU A 41 5.52 34.06 -3.39
N VAL A 42 4.57 34.10 -4.31
CA VAL A 42 4.22 35.28 -5.11
C VAL A 42 2.69 35.44 -5.16
N THR A 43 2.22 36.68 -5.07
CA THR A 43 0.81 36.99 -5.25
C THR A 43 0.55 37.48 -6.67
N ILE A 44 -0.45 36.92 -7.33
CA ILE A 44 -0.86 37.33 -8.69
C ILE A 44 -1.49 38.74 -8.63
N ARG A 45 -0.88 39.71 -9.33
CA ARG A 45 -1.31 41.13 -9.34
C ARG A 45 -2.42 41.44 -10.33
N LYS A 46 -2.60 40.60 -11.36
CA LYS A 46 -3.66 40.71 -12.39
C LYS A 46 -4.07 39.35 -12.90
N ASN A 47 -5.31 39.21 -13.36
CA ASN A 47 -5.76 37.96 -13.97
C ASN A 47 -4.80 37.54 -15.07
N THR A 48 -4.31 36.31 -15.00
CA THR A 48 -3.30 35.77 -15.91
C THR A 48 -3.53 34.26 -16.13
N VAL A 49 -2.61 33.63 -16.85
CA VAL A 49 -2.63 32.20 -17.09
C VAL A 49 -1.31 31.56 -16.71
N VAL A 50 -1.39 30.39 -16.10
CA VAL A 50 -0.25 29.51 -15.89
C VAL A 50 -0.09 28.64 -17.13
N ARG A 51 1.11 28.51 -17.64
CA ARG A 51 1.42 27.83 -18.88
C ARG A 51 2.39 26.67 -18.66
N TYR A 52 2.32 25.69 -19.56
CA TYR A 52 3.17 24.50 -19.53
C TYR A 52 4.66 24.80 -19.77
N ARG A 53 5.01 25.85 -20.53
CA ARG A 53 6.37 26.33 -20.75
C ARG A 53 6.41 27.86 -20.72
N ALA A 54 7.57 28.43 -20.43
CA ALA A 54 7.80 29.86 -20.48
C ALA A 54 7.65 30.38 -21.93
N GLY A 55 6.45 30.83 -22.28
CA GLY A 55 6.16 31.31 -23.62
C GLY A 55 4.68 31.55 -23.87
N ILE A 56 4.36 32.64 -24.57
CA ILE A 56 2.98 33.09 -24.80
C ILE A 56 2.15 32.13 -25.67
N LYS A 57 2.78 31.29 -26.47
CA LYS A 57 2.15 30.26 -27.31
C LYS A 57 2.02 28.92 -26.65
N SER A 58 2.59 28.72 -25.44
CA SER A 58 2.52 27.46 -24.71
C SER A 58 1.11 27.17 -24.21
N LYS A 59 0.78 25.89 -24.09
CA LYS A 59 -0.50 25.38 -23.54
C LYS A 59 -0.81 26.09 -22.22
N VAL A 60 -2.05 26.52 -22.06
CA VAL A 60 -2.54 27.06 -20.79
C VAL A 60 -2.92 25.87 -19.88
N LEU A 61 -2.35 25.85 -18.68
CA LEU A 61 -2.68 24.86 -17.66
C LEU A 61 -3.86 25.33 -16.81
N GLU A 62 -3.78 26.59 -16.36
CA GLU A 62 -4.78 27.18 -15.46
C GLU A 62 -4.94 28.67 -15.73
N LYS A 63 -6.16 29.19 -15.46
CA LYS A 63 -6.43 30.64 -15.37
C LYS A 63 -6.44 31.05 -13.91
N VAL A 64 -5.54 31.94 -13.53
CA VAL A 64 -5.43 32.42 -12.15
C VAL A 64 -5.91 33.86 -12.03
N LYS A 65 -6.62 34.15 -10.94
CA LYS A 65 -7.18 35.48 -10.68
C LYS A 65 -6.18 36.37 -9.94
N LYS A 66 -6.40 37.67 -10.00
CA LYS A 66 -5.71 38.63 -9.11
C LYS A 66 -5.97 38.24 -7.65
N GLY A 67 -4.91 38.26 -6.85
CA GLY A 67 -4.92 37.90 -5.43
C GLY A 67 -4.61 36.43 -5.15
N THR A 68 -4.54 35.56 -6.18
CA THR A 68 -4.09 34.17 -5.99
C THR A 68 -2.65 34.16 -5.49
N VAL A 69 -2.38 33.48 -4.38
CA VAL A 69 -1.05 33.18 -3.89
C VAL A 69 -0.58 31.89 -4.54
N CYS A 70 0.63 31.87 -5.07
CA CYS A 70 1.28 30.73 -5.68
C CYS A 70 2.63 30.49 -5.00
N GLN A 71 3.01 29.24 -4.80
CA GLN A 71 4.36 28.90 -4.39
C GLN A 71 5.33 29.29 -5.51
N TYR A 72 6.41 29.98 -5.15
CA TYR A 72 7.45 30.35 -6.09
C TYR A 72 8.52 29.26 -6.18
N VAL A 73 8.74 28.74 -7.37
CA VAL A 73 9.74 27.69 -7.61
C VAL A 73 11.08 28.29 -8.04
N GLY A 74 11.06 29.27 -8.97
CA GLY A 74 12.27 29.90 -9.44
C GLY A 74 12.07 30.93 -10.55
N ALA A 75 13.10 31.74 -10.81
CA ALA A 75 13.17 32.58 -12.02
C ALA A 75 13.63 31.71 -13.19
N VAL A 76 12.99 31.89 -14.35
CA VAL A 76 13.36 31.19 -15.59
C VAL A 76 14.20 32.11 -16.46
N ASP A 77 13.74 33.33 -16.64
CA ASP A 77 14.40 34.41 -17.37
C ASP A 77 13.94 35.78 -16.83
N ASP A 78 14.25 36.85 -17.53
CA ASP A 78 13.84 38.22 -17.15
C ASP A 78 12.32 38.42 -17.19
N ASP A 79 11.61 37.61 -17.95
CA ASP A 79 10.20 37.75 -18.25
C ASP A 79 9.28 36.70 -17.54
N TRP A 80 9.84 35.56 -17.14
CA TRP A 80 9.06 34.42 -16.65
C TRP A 80 9.57 33.87 -15.32
N ILE A 81 8.62 33.48 -14.49
CA ILE A 81 8.85 32.73 -13.25
C ILE A 81 8.07 31.42 -13.28
N GLU A 82 8.59 30.42 -12.61
CA GLU A 82 7.95 29.16 -12.37
C GLU A 82 7.24 29.18 -11.03
N VAL A 83 5.99 28.70 -11.01
CA VAL A 83 5.14 28.70 -9.82
C VAL A 83 4.34 27.41 -9.73
N ILE A 84 3.92 27.07 -8.50
CA ILE A 84 2.89 26.05 -8.23
C ILE A 84 1.63 26.77 -7.77
N THR A 85 0.51 26.48 -8.40
CA THR A 85 -0.80 27.08 -8.04
C THR A 85 -1.43 26.35 -6.86
N PRO A 86 -2.38 26.98 -6.14
CA PRO A 86 -3.17 26.28 -5.12
C PRO A 86 -3.93 25.05 -5.63
N SER A 87 -4.20 24.97 -6.93
CA SER A 87 -4.79 23.79 -7.58
C SER A 87 -3.78 22.70 -7.91
N GLY A 88 -2.49 22.86 -7.55
CA GLY A 88 -1.43 21.88 -7.77
C GLY A 88 -0.80 21.89 -9.18
N TYR A 89 -1.06 22.89 -10.02
CA TYR A 89 -0.38 22.98 -11.31
C TYR A 89 0.97 23.67 -11.18
N GLN A 90 2.05 22.98 -11.52
CA GLN A 90 3.36 23.58 -11.73
C GLN A 90 3.46 24.11 -13.16
N GLY A 91 3.88 25.37 -13.30
CA GLY A 91 3.98 26.00 -14.61
C GLY A 91 4.49 27.43 -14.53
N TYR A 92 4.34 28.15 -15.65
CA TYR A 92 5.03 29.43 -15.88
C TYR A 92 4.04 30.58 -16.00
N VAL A 93 4.35 31.68 -15.28
CA VAL A 93 3.61 32.94 -15.39
C VAL A 93 4.56 34.06 -15.77
N LYS A 94 4.03 35.11 -16.42
CA LYS A 94 4.79 36.33 -16.66
C LYS A 94 5.15 37.01 -15.34
N LYS A 95 6.44 37.34 -15.14
CA LYS A 95 6.92 38.00 -13.94
C LYS A 95 6.18 39.30 -13.62
N ASN A 96 5.80 40.09 -14.64
CA ASN A 96 5.01 41.31 -14.44
C ASN A 96 3.56 41.09 -14.02
N ALA A 97 3.09 39.85 -13.96
CA ALA A 97 1.77 39.49 -13.47
C ALA A 97 1.78 39.06 -11.99
N ALA A 98 2.97 38.91 -11.40
CA ALA A 98 3.16 38.49 -10.01
C ALA A 98 3.78 39.63 -9.17
N SER A 99 3.72 39.49 -7.86
CA SER A 99 4.44 40.30 -6.88
C SER A 99 5.94 39.99 -6.90
N ASP A 100 6.70 40.75 -6.14
CA ASP A 100 8.03 40.33 -5.70
C ASP A 100 7.88 39.06 -4.85
N VAL A 101 8.90 38.21 -4.80
CA VAL A 101 8.95 37.02 -3.96
C VAL A 101 9.00 37.43 -2.51
N TYR A 102 8.21 36.77 -1.68
CA TYR A 102 8.23 36.92 -0.24
C TYR A 102 8.20 35.52 0.41
N THR A 103 8.72 35.44 1.64
CA THR A 103 8.69 34.21 2.42
C THR A 103 7.48 34.22 3.36
N ALA A 104 6.73 33.16 3.38
CA ALA A 104 5.59 32.98 4.27
C ALA A 104 5.52 31.54 4.78
N VAL A 105 4.96 31.37 5.97
CA VAL A 105 4.45 30.06 6.40
C VAL A 105 3.01 29.98 5.88
N PRO A 106 2.67 28.98 5.05
CA PRO A 106 1.30 28.83 4.57
C PRO A 106 0.34 28.69 5.75
N GLU A 107 -0.68 29.55 5.83
CA GLU A 107 -1.81 29.30 6.70
C GLU A 107 -2.68 28.23 6.05
N ASP A 108 -2.65 27.02 6.59
CA ASP A 108 -3.61 26.00 6.21
C ASP A 108 -4.92 26.25 6.94
N THR A 109 -5.88 26.80 6.22
CA THR A 109 -7.25 26.98 6.71
C THR A 109 -8.18 25.86 6.19
N TYR A 110 -7.63 24.92 5.39
CA TYR A 110 -8.37 23.80 4.87
C TYR A 110 -8.27 22.62 5.83
N THR A 111 -9.38 22.22 6.38
CA THR A 111 -9.50 20.94 7.07
C THR A 111 -10.08 19.94 6.11
N GLU A 112 -9.27 18.96 5.74
CA GLU A 112 -9.70 17.87 4.87
C GLU A 112 -10.62 16.95 5.68
N GLU A 113 -11.88 16.86 5.28
CA GLU A 113 -12.83 15.93 5.89
C GLU A 113 -12.99 14.74 4.96
N TYR A 114 -12.43 13.61 5.34
CA TYR A 114 -12.69 12.32 4.70
C TYR A 114 -13.78 11.59 5.45
N GLN A 115 -14.74 11.05 4.70
CA GLN A 115 -15.67 10.07 5.25
C GLN A 115 -14.96 8.74 5.34
N SER A 116 -15.08 8.05 6.47
CA SER A 116 -14.52 6.74 6.68
C SER A 116 -15.60 5.67 6.63
N ASN A 117 -15.29 4.53 6.00
CA ASN A 117 -16.10 3.32 6.01
C ASN A 117 -15.60 2.32 7.08
N LEU A 118 -15.10 2.83 8.22
CA LEU A 118 -14.69 1.96 9.32
C LEU A 118 -15.83 1.01 9.72
N CYS A 119 -15.50 -0.25 9.91
CA CYS A 119 -16.43 -1.23 10.42
C CYS A 119 -16.84 -0.90 11.86
N GLY A 120 -18.11 -1.12 12.20
CA GLY A 120 -18.61 -0.97 13.56
C GLY A 120 -18.19 -2.11 14.52
N TYR A 121 -17.16 -2.88 14.14
CA TYR A 121 -16.62 -4.03 14.88
C TYR A 121 -15.12 -4.15 14.62
N LYS A 122 -14.41 -4.92 15.46
CA LYS A 122 -13.00 -5.22 15.23
C LYS A 122 -12.87 -6.17 14.03
N VAL A 123 -12.00 -5.80 13.09
CA VAL A 123 -11.73 -6.61 11.91
C VAL A 123 -10.93 -7.85 12.31
N ASN A 124 -11.37 -9.01 11.85
CA ASN A 124 -10.63 -10.26 11.90
C ASN A 124 -10.56 -10.80 10.46
N MET A 125 -9.46 -10.47 9.77
CA MET A 125 -9.29 -10.72 8.35
C MET A 125 -8.25 -11.80 8.12
N THR A 126 -8.58 -12.79 7.28
CA THR A 126 -7.57 -13.76 6.86
C THR A 126 -7.34 -13.72 5.35
N TRP A 127 -6.07 -13.82 4.93
CA TRP A 127 -5.74 -13.93 3.52
C TRP A 127 -5.88 -15.37 3.03
N PHE A 128 -6.59 -15.53 1.93
CA PHE A 128 -6.69 -16.78 1.18
C PHE A 128 -5.87 -16.69 -0.10
N GLN A 129 -4.75 -17.39 -0.15
CA GLN A 129 -3.88 -17.36 -1.33
C GLN A 129 -4.47 -18.16 -2.49
N VAL A 130 -4.78 -17.46 -3.57
CA VAL A 130 -5.31 -18.01 -4.82
C VAL A 130 -4.25 -17.86 -5.92
N THR A 131 -3.70 -18.97 -6.41
CA THR A 131 -2.67 -18.97 -7.48
C THR A 131 -3.25 -19.27 -8.85
N GLN A 132 -4.47 -19.79 -8.90
CA GLN A 132 -5.23 -20.08 -10.12
C GLN A 132 -6.73 -20.04 -9.80
N ARG A 133 -7.54 -19.66 -10.78
CA ARG A 133 -9.00 -19.49 -10.58
C ARG A 133 -9.69 -20.74 -9.99
N ALA A 134 -9.25 -21.94 -10.37
CA ALA A 134 -9.80 -23.18 -9.85
C ALA A 134 -9.59 -23.36 -8.33
N ALA A 135 -8.59 -22.72 -7.74
CA ALA A 135 -8.32 -22.80 -6.30
C ALA A 135 -9.45 -22.21 -5.44
N ASN A 136 -10.26 -21.29 -5.99
CA ASN A 136 -11.42 -20.75 -5.30
C ASN A 136 -12.42 -21.81 -4.83
N ALA A 137 -12.51 -22.93 -5.53
CA ALA A 137 -13.44 -24.02 -5.20
C ALA A 137 -13.07 -24.79 -3.93
N TYR A 138 -11.83 -24.62 -3.43
CA TYR A 138 -11.37 -25.34 -2.24
C TYR A 138 -11.57 -24.57 -0.94
N ILE A 139 -12.10 -23.35 -0.98
CA ILE A 139 -12.24 -22.48 0.20
C ILE A 139 -13.01 -23.16 1.34
N ASP A 140 -14.06 -23.94 1.04
CA ASP A 140 -14.85 -24.60 2.05
C ASP A 140 -14.02 -25.59 2.89
N THR A 141 -13.07 -26.30 2.27
CA THR A 141 -12.15 -27.21 2.98
C THR A 141 -11.23 -26.43 3.94
N TYR A 142 -10.79 -25.23 3.54
CA TYR A 142 -9.96 -24.39 4.41
C TYR A 142 -10.75 -23.81 5.58
N LEU A 143 -12.05 -23.63 5.44
CA LEU A 143 -12.91 -23.01 6.46
C LEU A 143 -13.58 -24.01 7.41
N GLU A 144 -13.31 -25.32 7.31
CA GLU A 144 -13.97 -26.35 8.14
C GLU A 144 -13.78 -26.10 9.64
N ASP A 145 -12.55 -25.75 10.08
CA ASP A 145 -12.19 -25.53 11.47
C ASP A 145 -11.96 -24.03 11.82
N VAL A 146 -12.32 -23.12 10.92
CA VAL A 146 -12.14 -21.69 11.11
C VAL A 146 -13.32 -21.08 11.83
N SER A 147 -13.05 -20.25 12.82
CA SER A 147 -14.09 -19.53 13.57
C SER A 147 -13.65 -18.11 13.92
N GLY A 148 -14.62 -17.20 14.05
CA GLY A 148 -14.38 -15.85 14.53
C GLY A 148 -13.84 -14.85 13.50
N ILE A 149 -13.49 -15.28 12.29
CA ILE A 149 -13.19 -14.35 11.20
C ILE A 149 -14.48 -13.65 10.77
N ASN A 150 -14.34 -12.41 10.31
CA ASN A 150 -15.45 -11.64 9.75
C ASN A 150 -15.15 -11.12 8.33
N THR A 151 -13.90 -11.20 7.91
CA THR A 151 -13.44 -10.73 6.62
C THR A 151 -12.47 -11.74 6.00
N ILE A 152 -12.58 -11.95 4.70
CA ILE A 152 -11.65 -12.77 3.92
C ILE A 152 -11.08 -11.94 2.77
N SER A 153 -9.76 -12.04 2.58
CA SER A 153 -9.04 -11.34 1.52
C SER A 153 -8.39 -12.35 0.56
N PRO A 154 -9.08 -12.73 -0.52
CA PRO A 154 -8.48 -13.60 -1.53
C PRO A 154 -7.48 -12.84 -2.39
N THR A 155 -6.33 -13.44 -2.69
CA THR A 155 -5.26 -12.82 -3.50
C THR A 155 -5.60 -12.89 -4.99
N TRP A 156 -6.54 -12.06 -5.45
CA TRP A 156 -7.13 -12.22 -6.78
C TRP A 156 -6.55 -11.34 -7.86
N TYR A 157 -6.02 -10.17 -7.50
CA TYR A 157 -5.66 -9.16 -8.48
C TYR A 157 -4.19 -8.83 -8.47
N SER A 158 -3.66 -8.62 -9.68
CA SER A 158 -2.35 -8.01 -9.89
C SER A 158 -2.45 -6.97 -10.99
N ILE A 159 -1.64 -5.93 -10.93
CA ILE A 159 -1.48 -4.99 -12.04
C ILE A 159 -0.86 -5.75 -13.22
N ALA A 160 -1.59 -5.83 -14.34
CA ALA A 160 -1.17 -6.62 -15.50
C ALA A 160 -0.09 -5.91 -16.32
N ASP A 161 -0.23 -4.60 -16.47
CA ASP A 161 0.67 -3.76 -17.26
C ASP A 161 0.70 -2.30 -16.79
N GLY A 162 1.59 -1.50 -17.38
CA GLY A 162 1.75 -0.08 -17.06
C GLY A 162 0.59 0.82 -17.51
N THR A 163 -0.49 0.28 -18.08
CA THR A 163 -1.68 1.06 -18.52
C THR A 163 -2.83 1.01 -17.51
N GLY A 164 -2.71 0.20 -16.44
CA GLY A 164 -3.76 0.03 -15.43
C GLY A 164 -4.73 -1.12 -15.71
N GLU A 165 -4.35 -2.08 -16.55
CA GLU A 165 -5.07 -3.35 -16.68
C GLU A 165 -4.82 -4.24 -15.47
N LEU A 166 -5.81 -5.10 -15.17
CA LEU A 166 -5.75 -6.09 -14.09
C LEU A 166 -5.70 -7.51 -14.64
N THR A 167 -4.93 -8.37 -13.98
CA THR A 167 -5.20 -9.81 -14.00
C THR A 167 -6.22 -10.12 -12.92
N SER A 168 -7.14 -11.03 -13.17
CA SER A 168 -8.22 -11.38 -12.24
C SER A 168 -8.38 -12.88 -12.08
N LEU A 169 -8.41 -13.34 -10.83
CA LEU A 169 -8.75 -14.72 -10.43
C LEU A 169 -10.11 -14.77 -9.73
N ALA A 170 -10.89 -13.70 -9.79
CA ALA A 170 -12.17 -13.53 -9.09
C ALA A 170 -13.21 -14.61 -9.43
N SER A 171 -14.06 -14.90 -8.45
CA SER A 171 -15.13 -15.91 -8.53
C SER A 171 -16.39 -15.39 -7.84
N ASP A 172 -17.49 -15.31 -8.58
CA ASP A 172 -18.82 -14.95 -8.08
C ASP A 172 -19.35 -15.98 -7.08
N THR A 173 -19.13 -17.28 -7.37
CA THR A 173 -19.48 -18.37 -6.47
C THR A 173 -18.77 -18.25 -5.13
N PHE A 174 -17.48 -17.89 -5.13
CA PHE A 174 -16.74 -17.64 -3.89
C PHE A 174 -17.38 -16.52 -3.08
N VAL A 175 -17.62 -15.36 -3.69
CA VAL A 175 -18.22 -14.20 -3.00
C VAL A 175 -19.57 -14.55 -2.42
N SER A 176 -20.44 -15.19 -3.21
CA SER A 176 -21.76 -15.63 -2.76
C SER A 176 -21.69 -16.61 -1.57
N ASN A 177 -20.72 -17.54 -1.59
CA ASN A 177 -20.49 -18.48 -0.50
C ASN A 177 -20.01 -17.76 0.77
N MET A 178 -19.06 -16.82 0.65
CA MET A 178 -18.58 -16.05 1.80
C MET A 178 -19.68 -15.18 2.41
N HIS A 179 -20.49 -14.51 1.60
CA HIS A 179 -21.65 -13.75 2.07
C HIS A 179 -22.69 -14.63 2.75
N ALA A 180 -22.95 -15.83 2.24
CA ALA A 180 -23.86 -16.79 2.89
C ALA A 180 -23.36 -17.23 4.27
N ARG A 181 -22.04 -17.18 4.53
CA ARG A 181 -21.41 -17.41 5.83
C ARG A 181 -21.34 -16.15 6.71
N GLY A 182 -21.79 -15.01 6.22
CA GLY A 182 -21.73 -13.71 6.90
C GLY A 182 -20.36 -13.05 6.85
N LEU A 183 -19.45 -13.50 6.00
CA LEU A 183 -18.10 -12.94 5.84
C LEU A 183 -18.11 -11.82 4.81
N LYS A 184 -17.33 -10.79 5.07
CA LYS A 184 -17.00 -9.73 4.12
C LYS A 184 -15.86 -10.17 3.19
N VAL A 185 -15.89 -9.71 1.95
CA VAL A 185 -14.87 -10.04 0.94
C VAL A 185 -14.14 -8.78 0.51
N TRP A 186 -12.86 -8.69 0.88
CA TRP A 186 -11.94 -7.61 0.51
C TRP A 186 -10.81 -8.18 -0.35
N PRO A 187 -10.98 -8.32 -1.68
CA PRO A 187 -9.95 -8.92 -2.51
C PRO A 187 -8.65 -8.13 -2.44
N LEU A 188 -7.53 -8.87 -2.35
CA LEU A 188 -6.20 -8.30 -2.40
C LEU A 188 -5.82 -7.96 -3.84
N VAL A 189 -5.22 -6.78 -3.99
CA VAL A 189 -4.63 -6.27 -5.22
C VAL A 189 -3.14 -6.04 -4.97
N ASN A 190 -2.26 -6.67 -5.74
CA ASN A 190 -0.81 -6.53 -5.60
C ASN A 190 -0.14 -5.88 -6.82
N ASP A 191 1.10 -5.44 -6.62
CA ASP A 191 1.98 -4.84 -7.64
C ASP A 191 3.18 -5.72 -8.01
N PHE A 192 3.10 -7.05 -7.84
CA PHE A 192 4.24 -7.98 -7.99
C PHE A 192 4.66 -8.27 -9.44
N ASN A 193 4.37 -7.36 -10.38
CA ASN A 193 4.80 -7.48 -11.77
C ASN A 193 6.08 -6.68 -12.04
N ASN A 194 7.23 -7.35 -12.00
CA ASN A 194 8.54 -6.75 -12.23
C ASN A 194 8.76 -6.15 -13.64
N ASN A 195 7.83 -6.35 -14.57
CA ASN A 195 7.93 -5.80 -15.92
C ASN A 195 7.32 -4.41 -16.05
N ILE A 196 6.77 -3.86 -14.97
CA ILE A 196 6.12 -2.54 -14.97
C ILE A 196 7.09 -1.47 -14.48
N ASP A 197 7.18 -0.37 -15.22
CA ASP A 197 7.76 0.88 -14.72
C ASP A 197 6.74 1.56 -13.82
N TYR A 198 6.80 1.31 -12.52
CA TYR A 198 5.86 1.85 -11.55
C TYR A 198 5.98 3.38 -11.40
N ALA A 199 7.15 3.97 -11.64
CA ALA A 199 7.27 5.42 -11.65
C ALA A 199 6.43 6.04 -12.78
N ALA A 200 6.51 5.46 -13.98
CA ALA A 200 5.69 5.89 -15.11
C ALA A 200 4.21 5.58 -14.90
N PHE A 201 3.87 4.45 -14.26
CA PHE A 201 2.51 4.05 -13.95
C PHE A 201 1.84 5.04 -12.97
N TYR A 202 2.44 5.27 -11.80
CA TYR A 202 1.85 6.13 -10.79
C TYR A 202 1.79 7.60 -11.21
N SER A 203 2.77 8.10 -11.98
CA SER A 203 2.73 9.46 -12.52
C SER A 203 1.68 9.66 -13.61
N SER A 204 1.15 8.58 -14.21
CA SER A 204 0.13 8.63 -15.27
C SER A 204 -1.29 8.66 -14.71
N LYS A 205 -1.92 9.84 -14.73
CA LYS A 205 -3.34 9.96 -14.37
C LYS A 205 -4.23 8.98 -15.16
N THR A 206 -3.91 8.76 -16.44
CA THR A 206 -4.69 7.84 -17.30
C THR A 206 -4.60 6.40 -16.78
N ALA A 207 -3.39 5.94 -16.42
CA ALA A 207 -3.18 4.59 -15.88
C ALA A 207 -3.86 4.41 -14.52
N ARG A 208 -3.67 5.35 -13.58
CA ARG A 208 -4.34 5.33 -12.28
C ARG A 208 -5.86 5.31 -12.43
N THR A 209 -6.42 6.21 -13.26
CA THR A 209 -7.87 6.25 -13.50
C THR A 209 -8.39 4.94 -14.09
N LYS A 210 -7.64 4.31 -15.00
CA LYS A 210 -8.03 3.03 -15.60
C LYS A 210 -8.03 1.92 -14.57
N LEU A 211 -6.98 1.81 -13.74
CA LEU A 211 -6.92 0.83 -12.66
C LEU A 211 -8.10 0.99 -11.70
N ILE A 212 -8.37 2.21 -11.24
CA ILE A 212 -9.49 2.51 -10.34
C ILE A 212 -10.84 2.13 -10.97
N ASN A 213 -11.05 2.49 -12.24
CA ASN A 213 -12.29 2.14 -12.94
C ASN A 213 -12.47 0.62 -13.08
N ASN A 214 -11.39 -0.11 -13.36
CA ASN A 214 -11.40 -1.57 -13.43
C ASN A 214 -11.78 -2.16 -12.06
N LEU A 215 -11.15 -1.70 -10.97
CA LEU A 215 -11.49 -2.15 -9.61
C LEU A 215 -12.96 -1.86 -9.27
N MET A 216 -13.46 -0.66 -9.57
CA MET A 216 -14.87 -0.32 -9.32
C MET A 216 -15.83 -1.14 -10.20
N GLN A 217 -15.43 -1.53 -11.40
CA GLN A 217 -16.21 -2.44 -12.24
C GLN A 217 -16.27 -3.85 -11.65
N GLU A 218 -15.13 -4.39 -11.22
CA GLU A 218 -15.03 -5.71 -10.56
C GLU A 218 -15.85 -5.72 -9.25
N ALA A 219 -15.76 -4.68 -8.43
CA ALA A 219 -16.53 -4.58 -7.19
C ALA A 219 -18.05 -4.62 -7.44
N ARG A 220 -18.53 -3.89 -8.44
CA ARG A 220 -19.94 -3.91 -8.82
C ARG A 220 -20.38 -5.25 -9.41
N GLN A 221 -19.52 -5.90 -10.20
CA GLN A 221 -19.80 -7.18 -10.85
C GLN A 221 -19.93 -8.30 -9.84
N TYR A 222 -19.04 -8.37 -8.86
CA TYR A 222 -18.94 -9.46 -7.89
C TYR A 222 -19.58 -9.12 -6.53
N GLY A 223 -19.85 -7.86 -6.24
CA GLY A 223 -20.47 -7.41 -5.01
C GLY A 223 -19.51 -7.42 -3.81
N TYR A 224 -18.28 -6.90 -3.98
CA TYR A 224 -17.29 -6.83 -2.90
C TYR A 224 -17.72 -5.85 -1.80
N ASP A 225 -17.19 -6.07 -0.60
CA ASP A 225 -17.39 -5.18 0.55
C ASP A 225 -16.22 -4.19 0.75
N GLY A 226 -15.11 -4.43 0.09
CA GLY A 226 -13.91 -3.58 0.17
C GLY A 226 -12.79 -4.06 -0.74
N TYR A 227 -11.63 -3.43 -0.59
CA TYR A 227 -10.36 -3.83 -1.20
C TYR A 227 -9.24 -3.84 -0.16
N ASN A 228 -8.29 -4.74 -0.35
CA ASN A 228 -7.02 -4.78 0.36
C ASN A 228 -5.89 -4.54 -0.65
N ILE A 229 -5.16 -3.44 -0.50
CA ILE A 229 -4.09 -3.02 -1.40
C ILE A 229 -2.75 -3.44 -0.80
N ASP A 230 -2.05 -4.32 -1.50
CA ASP A 230 -0.77 -4.90 -1.12
C ASP A 230 0.31 -4.49 -2.13
N PHE A 231 0.69 -3.20 -2.09
CA PHE A 231 1.68 -2.63 -3.00
C PHE A 231 3.03 -2.47 -2.30
N GLU A 232 3.95 -3.38 -2.64
CA GLU A 232 5.26 -3.48 -2.01
C GLU A 232 6.42 -2.92 -2.84
N TYR A 233 6.18 -2.59 -4.12
CA TYR A 233 7.21 -2.07 -5.03
C TYR A 233 7.27 -0.55 -5.09
N VAL A 234 6.66 0.13 -4.12
CA VAL A 234 6.68 1.59 -4.01
C VAL A 234 8.07 2.05 -3.59
N LYS A 235 8.68 2.92 -4.40
CA LYS A 235 9.99 3.53 -4.12
C LYS A 235 9.83 5.00 -3.76
N LYS A 236 10.80 5.52 -3.04
CA LYS A 236 10.82 6.91 -2.60
C LYS A 236 10.61 7.91 -3.74
N ASP A 237 11.14 7.64 -4.92
CA ASP A 237 11.12 8.56 -6.07
C ASP A 237 9.72 8.82 -6.64
N PHE A 238 8.73 7.97 -6.32
CA PHE A 238 7.34 8.11 -6.77
C PHE A 238 6.31 7.82 -5.66
N ALA A 239 6.74 7.94 -4.41
CA ALA A 239 5.87 7.72 -3.25
C ALA A 239 4.68 8.71 -3.23
N ASP A 240 4.91 9.97 -3.58
CA ASP A 240 3.85 10.99 -3.67
C ASP A 240 2.80 10.64 -4.73
N ASP A 241 3.22 10.11 -5.87
CA ASP A 241 2.32 9.65 -6.92
C ASP A 241 1.51 8.41 -6.48
N TYR A 242 2.12 7.54 -5.66
CA TYR A 242 1.41 6.42 -5.03
C TYR A 242 0.36 6.90 -4.02
N LEU A 243 0.70 7.85 -3.16
CA LEU A 243 -0.27 8.47 -2.24
C LEU A 243 -1.42 9.13 -3.02
N GLN A 244 -1.12 9.79 -4.14
CA GLN A 244 -2.16 10.35 -5.00
C GLN A 244 -3.08 9.25 -5.58
N PHE A 245 -2.52 8.10 -5.96
CA PHE A 245 -3.32 6.94 -6.38
C PHE A 245 -4.25 6.46 -5.26
N LEU A 246 -3.75 6.30 -4.04
CA LEU A 246 -4.56 5.87 -2.89
C LEU A 246 -5.67 6.87 -2.58
N ARG A 247 -5.38 8.17 -2.66
CA ARG A 247 -6.36 9.25 -2.48
C ARG A 247 -7.47 9.18 -3.53
N GLU A 248 -7.12 9.00 -4.80
CA GLU A 248 -8.08 8.84 -5.89
C GLU A 248 -8.92 7.55 -5.72
N LEU A 249 -8.29 6.46 -5.29
CA LEU A 249 -8.96 5.17 -5.02
C LEU A 249 -9.91 5.28 -3.82
N SER A 250 -9.51 5.97 -2.74
CA SER A 250 -10.34 6.12 -1.55
C SER A 250 -11.67 6.82 -1.86
N ILE A 251 -11.62 7.88 -2.66
CA ILE A 251 -12.83 8.58 -3.14
C ILE A 251 -13.73 7.63 -3.93
N ALA A 252 -13.16 6.81 -4.79
CA ALA A 252 -13.92 5.83 -5.57
C ALA A 252 -14.54 4.75 -4.67
N CYS A 253 -13.79 4.25 -3.68
CA CYS A 253 -14.28 3.29 -2.69
C CYS A 253 -15.44 3.88 -1.88
N GLN A 254 -15.30 5.08 -1.33
CA GLN A 254 -16.34 5.76 -0.57
C GLN A 254 -17.62 5.93 -1.38
N ASN A 255 -17.51 6.39 -2.63
CA ASN A 255 -18.66 6.58 -3.53
C ASN A 255 -19.39 5.27 -3.87
N ASN A 256 -18.76 4.10 -3.64
CA ASN A 256 -19.34 2.79 -3.87
C ASN A 256 -19.61 2.02 -2.55
N GLY A 257 -19.40 2.63 -1.38
CA GLY A 257 -19.61 2.01 -0.07
C GLY A 257 -18.64 0.87 0.24
N LEU A 258 -17.42 0.93 -0.31
CA LEU A 258 -16.36 -0.07 -0.16
C LEU A 258 -15.38 0.35 0.92
N VAL A 259 -14.96 -0.59 1.75
CA VAL A 259 -13.83 -0.41 2.67
C VAL A 259 -12.52 -0.43 1.88
N LEU A 260 -11.59 0.45 2.22
CA LEU A 260 -10.23 0.47 1.68
C LEU A 260 -9.20 0.19 2.78
N SER A 261 -8.54 -0.96 2.71
CA SER A 261 -7.40 -1.31 3.56
C SER A 261 -6.11 -1.35 2.74
N VAL A 262 -5.00 -0.95 3.34
CA VAL A 262 -3.69 -0.87 2.68
C VAL A 262 -2.65 -1.58 3.53
N ASP A 263 -1.95 -2.54 2.94
CA ASP A 263 -0.89 -3.28 3.58
C ASP A 263 0.41 -2.47 3.56
N ASN A 264 1.10 -2.46 4.68
CA ASN A 264 2.34 -1.74 4.87
C ASN A 264 3.33 -2.60 5.65
N TYR A 265 4.61 -2.48 5.31
CA TYR A 265 5.68 -3.04 6.12
C TYR A 265 5.65 -2.47 7.55
N LYS A 266 6.20 -3.22 8.51
CA LYS A 266 6.51 -2.67 9.84
C LYS A 266 7.20 -1.30 9.68
N PRO A 267 6.68 -0.22 10.32
CA PRO A 267 7.25 1.12 10.15
C PRO A 267 8.71 1.22 10.59
N ALA A 268 9.55 1.72 9.70
CA ALA A 268 10.98 1.92 9.91
C ALA A 268 11.49 3.11 9.08
N ASN A 269 12.68 3.62 9.39
CA ASN A 269 13.22 4.79 8.69
C ASN A 269 13.42 4.56 7.18
N HIS A 270 13.74 3.33 6.77
CA HIS A 270 13.99 3.01 5.36
C HIS A 270 12.72 2.94 4.51
N ASN A 271 11.55 2.75 5.13
CA ASN A 271 10.26 2.71 4.46
C ASN A 271 9.34 3.88 4.84
N ALA A 272 9.87 4.93 5.45
CA ALA A 272 9.11 6.13 5.86
C ALA A 272 8.42 6.83 4.68
N HIS A 273 8.89 6.60 3.45
CA HIS A 273 8.29 7.14 2.23
C HIS A 273 6.89 6.59 1.91
N TYR A 274 6.44 5.54 2.60
CA TYR A 274 5.03 5.11 2.54
C TYR A 274 4.08 6.07 3.26
N GLU A 275 4.60 6.92 4.15
CA GLU A 275 3.87 8.01 4.82
C GLU A 275 2.54 7.57 5.46
N LEU A 276 2.61 6.66 6.43
CA LEU A 276 1.44 6.06 7.07
C LEU A 276 0.46 7.11 7.64
N ALA A 277 0.98 8.21 8.19
CA ALA A 277 0.15 9.29 8.72
C ALA A 277 -0.71 9.93 7.62
N GLU A 278 -0.14 10.11 6.42
CA GLU A 278 -0.86 10.65 5.27
C GLU A 278 -1.86 9.64 4.71
N GLN A 279 -1.47 8.35 4.61
CA GLN A 279 -2.40 7.30 4.21
C GLN A 279 -3.63 7.25 5.12
N ALA A 280 -3.45 7.35 6.45
CA ALA A 280 -4.51 7.28 7.44
C ALA A 280 -5.57 8.41 7.31
N VAL A 281 -5.24 9.51 6.62
CA VAL A 281 -6.20 10.59 6.35
C VAL A 281 -7.32 10.15 5.42
N PHE A 282 -7.06 9.25 4.48
CA PHE A 282 -8.01 8.91 3.42
C PHE A 282 -8.31 7.42 3.23
N VAL A 283 -7.52 6.49 3.82
CA VAL A 283 -7.86 5.06 3.81
C VAL A 283 -8.58 4.67 5.10
N ASP A 284 -9.38 3.61 5.05
CA ASP A 284 -10.13 3.16 6.22
C ASP A 284 -9.23 2.41 7.20
N TYR A 285 -8.37 1.52 6.71
CA TYR A 285 -7.47 0.73 7.54
C TYR A 285 -6.05 0.69 6.98
N ILE A 286 -5.10 0.81 7.90
CA ILE A 286 -3.68 0.54 7.68
C ILE A 286 -3.36 -0.83 8.27
N VAL A 287 -3.02 -1.77 7.42
CA VAL A 287 -2.59 -3.11 7.83
C VAL A 287 -1.08 -3.13 7.93
N ILE A 288 -0.56 -3.45 9.10
CA ILE A 288 0.88 -3.60 9.33
C ILE A 288 1.24 -5.07 9.21
N MET A 289 2.09 -5.42 8.27
CA MET A 289 2.68 -6.76 8.13
C MET A 289 3.65 -7.00 9.28
N GLY A 290 3.15 -7.52 10.41
CA GLY A 290 3.89 -7.74 11.64
C GLY A 290 4.71 -9.04 11.62
N TYR A 291 5.37 -9.33 10.49
CA TYR A 291 6.15 -10.53 10.25
C TYR A 291 7.34 -10.25 9.31
N ASP A 292 8.05 -11.32 8.93
CA ASP A 292 9.30 -11.29 8.17
C ASP A 292 10.41 -10.46 8.87
N GLU A 293 10.47 -10.55 10.22
CA GLU A 293 11.61 -10.06 11.01
C GLU A 293 12.90 -10.72 10.53
N HIS A 294 12.87 -12.05 10.38
CA HIS A 294 13.86 -12.85 9.68
C HIS A 294 13.21 -13.59 8.51
N TYR A 295 13.82 -13.48 7.33
CA TYR A 295 13.30 -13.96 6.06
C TYR A 295 14.34 -14.76 5.26
N ALA A 296 13.98 -15.35 4.15
CA ALA A 296 14.92 -16.11 3.31
C ALA A 296 16.08 -15.22 2.84
N GLY A 297 17.29 -15.57 3.27
CA GLY A 297 18.51 -14.79 2.98
C GLY A 297 18.99 -13.89 4.12
N SER A 298 18.25 -13.78 5.21
CA SER A 298 18.74 -13.19 6.47
C SER A 298 19.44 -14.23 7.35
N ASP A 299 20.00 -13.78 8.47
CA ASP A 299 20.43 -14.66 9.56
C ASP A 299 19.21 -15.41 10.14
N ALA A 300 19.45 -16.57 10.77
CA ALA A 300 18.42 -17.36 11.41
C ALA A 300 17.78 -16.61 12.58
N GLY A 301 16.46 -16.68 12.69
CA GLY A 301 15.71 -16.02 13.75
C GLY A 301 14.19 -16.21 13.63
N SER A 302 13.46 -15.59 14.55
CA SER A 302 12.02 -15.54 14.55
C SER A 302 11.49 -14.77 13.34
N VAL A 303 10.37 -15.21 12.77
CA VAL A 303 9.67 -14.43 11.72
C VAL A 303 8.87 -13.26 12.32
N ALA A 304 8.51 -13.32 13.60
CA ALA A 304 7.69 -12.30 14.27
C ALA A 304 7.83 -12.41 15.79
N SER A 305 8.99 -12.02 16.34
CA SER A 305 9.16 -11.97 17.79
C SER A 305 8.19 -10.97 18.45
N LEU A 306 7.81 -11.21 19.70
CA LEU A 306 6.91 -10.31 20.42
C LEU A 306 7.44 -8.87 20.49
N PRO A 307 8.74 -8.61 20.75
CA PRO A 307 9.28 -7.24 20.69
C PRO A 307 9.23 -6.60 19.31
N PHE A 308 9.44 -7.38 18.25
CA PHE A 308 9.35 -6.88 16.88
C PHE A 308 7.93 -6.43 16.54
N VAL A 309 6.92 -7.24 16.90
CA VAL A 309 5.51 -6.92 16.69
C VAL A 309 5.10 -5.70 17.52
N GLU A 310 5.51 -5.64 18.79
CA GLU A 310 5.18 -4.51 19.66
C GLU A 310 5.81 -3.20 19.18
N ASP A 311 7.07 -3.20 18.74
CA ASP A 311 7.72 -2.01 18.17
C ASP A 311 6.98 -1.54 16.91
N GLY A 312 6.57 -2.49 16.04
CA GLY A 312 5.78 -2.18 14.84
C GLY A 312 4.45 -1.51 15.15
N ILE A 313 3.68 -2.09 16.07
CA ILE A 313 2.41 -1.54 16.54
C ILE A 313 2.61 -0.16 17.18
N SER A 314 3.57 -0.04 18.09
CA SER A 314 3.86 1.22 18.80
C SER A 314 4.18 2.36 17.84
N ARG A 315 5.00 2.09 16.81
CA ARG A 315 5.30 3.07 15.75
C ARG A 315 4.07 3.41 14.93
N ALA A 316 3.29 2.41 14.52
CA ALA A 316 2.09 2.64 13.74
C ALA A 316 1.08 3.54 14.47
N VAL A 317 0.74 3.23 15.73
CA VAL A 317 -0.22 4.03 16.51
C VAL A 317 0.31 5.39 16.95
N SER A 318 1.61 5.66 16.81
CA SER A 318 2.16 7.00 16.99
C SER A 318 1.86 7.94 15.80
N MET A 319 1.49 7.38 14.65
CA MET A 319 1.23 8.10 13.40
C MET A 319 -0.22 7.97 12.92
N VAL A 320 -0.89 6.88 13.28
CA VAL A 320 -2.22 6.47 12.79
C VAL A 320 -3.15 6.29 13.96
N PRO A 321 -4.42 6.75 13.90
CA PRO A 321 -5.43 6.42 14.91
C PRO A 321 -5.50 4.89 15.13
N SER A 322 -5.48 4.47 16.38
CA SER A 322 -5.35 3.03 16.72
C SER A 322 -6.49 2.16 16.17
N GLU A 323 -7.69 2.73 16.05
CA GLU A 323 -8.86 2.08 15.47
C GLU A 323 -8.77 1.84 13.95
N GLN A 324 -7.84 2.52 13.27
CA GLN A 324 -7.53 2.29 11.86
C GLN A 324 -6.38 1.29 11.67
N VAL A 325 -5.65 0.93 12.73
CA VAL A 325 -4.53 0.00 12.64
C VAL A 325 -5.01 -1.45 12.78
N ILE A 326 -4.74 -2.24 11.76
CA ILE A 326 -4.82 -3.71 11.80
C ILE A 326 -3.37 -4.22 11.82
N ASN A 327 -3.00 -5.05 12.79
CA ASN A 327 -1.70 -5.69 12.73
C ASN A 327 -1.84 -7.14 12.26
N ALA A 328 -1.03 -7.53 11.29
CA ALA A 328 -1.04 -8.89 10.78
C ALA A 328 -0.07 -9.78 11.55
N VAL A 329 -0.48 -11.03 11.79
CA VAL A 329 0.33 -12.09 12.37
C VAL A 329 0.60 -13.20 11.37
N PRO A 330 1.75 -13.88 11.42
CA PRO A 330 2.03 -15.02 10.57
C PRO A 330 1.41 -16.29 11.14
N PHE A 331 0.84 -17.13 10.28
CA PHE A 331 0.53 -18.53 10.58
C PHE A 331 1.63 -19.49 10.10
N TYR A 332 2.78 -18.93 9.77
CA TYR A 332 3.96 -19.66 9.35
C TYR A 332 5.15 -19.33 10.25
N THR A 333 6.11 -20.21 10.23
CA THR A 333 7.46 -19.96 10.72
C THR A 333 8.50 -20.42 9.70
N ARG A 334 9.79 -20.33 10.06
CA ARG A 334 10.88 -20.85 9.24
C ARG A 334 11.63 -21.95 9.96
N ILE A 335 11.89 -23.03 9.25
CA ILE A 335 12.87 -24.04 9.62
C ILE A 335 14.19 -23.59 9.02
N TRP A 336 15.10 -23.19 9.87
CA TRP A 336 16.46 -22.77 9.52
C TRP A 336 17.40 -23.95 9.57
N THR A 337 18.37 -24.01 8.66
CA THR A 337 19.44 -25.00 8.65
C THR A 337 20.76 -24.29 8.41
N GLU A 338 21.68 -24.41 9.35
CA GLU A 338 23.02 -23.83 9.28
C GLU A 338 24.06 -24.93 9.09
N ASN A 339 24.88 -24.79 8.06
CA ASN A 339 25.95 -25.72 7.75
C ASN A 339 27.14 -24.98 7.16
N ALA A 340 28.33 -25.16 7.75
CA ALA A 340 29.59 -24.58 7.28
C ALA A 340 29.55 -23.07 7.02
N GLY A 341 28.73 -22.33 7.79
CA GLY A 341 28.54 -20.88 7.66
C GLY A 341 27.55 -20.46 6.59
N GLU A 342 26.83 -21.39 5.98
CA GLU A 342 25.71 -21.12 5.09
C GLU A 342 24.38 -21.33 5.84
N THR A 343 23.48 -20.34 5.79
CA THR A 343 22.15 -20.39 6.38
C THR A 343 21.10 -20.54 5.29
N LYS A 344 20.28 -21.58 5.39
CA LYS A 344 19.12 -21.81 4.52
C LYS A 344 17.86 -21.90 5.34
N SER A 345 16.72 -21.51 4.74
CA SER A 345 15.43 -21.66 5.42
C SER A 345 14.31 -22.04 4.46
N ARG A 346 13.29 -22.66 5.02
CA ARG A 346 12.00 -22.86 4.35
C ARG A 346 10.85 -22.40 5.26
N ALA A 347 9.87 -21.69 4.70
CA ALA A 347 8.65 -21.35 5.39
C ALA A 347 7.75 -22.58 5.50
N VAL A 348 7.12 -22.76 6.67
CA VAL A 348 6.20 -23.87 6.96
C VAL A 348 5.06 -23.38 7.86
N GLY A 349 3.88 -24.00 7.75
CA GLY A 349 2.77 -23.76 8.68
C GLY A 349 3.05 -24.30 10.09
N MET A 350 2.20 -23.94 11.03
CA MET A 350 2.34 -24.25 12.45
C MET A 350 2.48 -25.75 12.71
N GLN A 351 1.57 -26.58 12.17
CA GLN A 351 1.63 -28.03 12.37
C GLN A 351 2.91 -28.63 11.79
N ALA A 352 3.29 -28.24 10.58
CA ALA A 352 4.50 -28.78 9.94
C ALA A 352 5.80 -28.42 10.66
N ALA A 353 5.84 -27.31 11.39
CA ALA A 353 6.96 -26.97 12.27
C ALA A 353 7.02 -27.90 13.47
N MET A 354 5.88 -28.18 14.10
CA MET A 354 5.79 -29.12 15.23
C MET A 354 6.15 -30.55 14.81
N ASP A 355 5.65 -31.01 13.66
CA ASP A 355 5.97 -32.33 13.11
C ASP A 355 7.48 -32.46 12.88
N ALA A 356 8.13 -31.46 12.28
CA ALA A 356 9.58 -31.47 12.05
C ALA A 356 10.39 -31.57 13.33
N MET A 357 9.98 -30.93 14.41
CA MET A 357 10.59 -31.06 15.74
C MET A 357 10.40 -32.48 16.29
N GLN A 358 9.17 -33.01 16.27
CA GLN A 358 8.84 -34.32 16.81
C GLN A 358 9.54 -35.46 16.06
N GLU A 359 9.55 -35.42 14.74
CA GLU A 359 10.24 -36.40 13.88
C GLU A 359 11.73 -36.52 14.16
N ASN A 360 12.36 -35.45 14.66
CA ASN A 360 13.76 -35.43 15.05
C ASN A 360 13.99 -35.64 16.55
N GLY A 361 12.93 -35.98 17.33
CA GLY A 361 13.01 -36.22 18.76
C GLY A 361 13.47 -34.99 19.57
N ALA A 362 13.33 -33.80 19.01
CA ALA A 362 13.68 -32.54 19.67
C ALA A 362 12.56 -32.05 20.59
N THR A 363 12.90 -31.15 21.49
CA THR A 363 11.95 -30.46 22.37
C THR A 363 12.13 -28.96 22.26
N ALA A 364 11.05 -28.22 22.40
CA ALA A 364 11.08 -26.77 22.40
C ALA A 364 11.00 -26.22 23.83
N GLU A 365 11.71 -25.16 24.12
CA GLU A 365 11.65 -24.39 25.34
C GLU A 365 11.14 -22.98 25.05
N TRP A 366 10.43 -22.41 26.03
CA TRP A 366 9.93 -21.05 25.90
C TRP A 366 11.07 -20.04 26.00
N ASP A 367 11.27 -19.25 24.94
CA ASP A 367 12.21 -18.14 24.91
C ASP A 367 11.47 -16.82 25.25
N GLU A 368 11.71 -16.34 26.46
CA GLU A 368 11.12 -15.06 26.92
C GLU A 368 11.58 -13.85 26.08
N THR A 369 12.72 -13.96 25.39
CA THR A 369 13.26 -12.86 24.58
C THR A 369 12.43 -12.65 23.32
N THR A 370 12.03 -13.74 22.67
CA THR A 370 11.22 -13.69 21.45
C THR A 370 9.73 -13.81 21.74
N GLY A 371 9.35 -14.31 22.92
CA GLY A 371 7.98 -14.63 23.27
C GLY A 371 7.43 -15.80 22.43
N GLN A 372 8.28 -16.80 22.20
CA GLN A 372 7.98 -17.97 21.38
C GLN A 372 8.64 -19.22 21.96
N TYR A 373 8.13 -20.40 21.61
CA TYR A 373 8.90 -21.63 21.80
C TYR A 373 10.03 -21.69 20.78
N TYR A 374 11.19 -22.13 21.23
CA TYR A 374 12.39 -22.31 20.39
C TYR A 374 12.91 -23.74 20.53
N CYS A 375 13.33 -24.35 19.44
CA CYS A 375 14.10 -25.59 19.46
C CYS A 375 15.30 -25.54 18.53
N THR A 376 16.32 -26.34 18.87
CA THR A 376 17.46 -26.61 18.01
C THR A 376 17.80 -28.10 18.05
N TYR A 377 18.27 -28.64 16.93
CA TYR A 377 18.70 -30.03 16.81
C TYR A 377 19.67 -30.23 15.63
N GLU A 378 20.46 -31.31 15.69
CA GLU A 378 21.40 -31.64 14.65
C GLU A 378 20.80 -32.61 13.63
N THR A 379 21.13 -32.40 12.37
CA THR A 379 20.79 -33.30 11.24
C THR A 379 22.02 -33.54 10.35
N SER A 380 21.93 -34.46 9.42
CA SER A 380 22.98 -34.63 8.41
C SER A 380 23.15 -33.40 7.49
N ALA A 381 22.17 -32.51 7.45
CA ALA A 381 22.22 -31.28 6.67
C ALA A 381 22.80 -30.09 7.45
N GLY A 382 22.96 -30.20 8.75
CA GLY A 382 23.46 -29.16 9.65
C GLY A 382 22.59 -28.96 10.88
N THR A 383 22.86 -27.90 11.65
CA THR A 383 22.12 -27.49 12.82
C THR A 383 20.80 -26.86 12.38
N VAL A 384 19.69 -27.38 12.91
CA VAL A 384 18.35 -26.84 12.65
C VAL A 384 17.91 -25.97 13.81
N GLN A 385 17.24 -24.87 13.50
CA GLN A 385 16.64 -23.94 14.47
C GLN A 385 15.23 -23.59 14.04
N ILE A 386 14.29 -23.51 15.02
CA ILE A 386 12.88 -23.16 14.77
C ILE A 386 12.38 -22.29 15.94
N TRP A 387 11.83 -21.13 15.63
CA TRP A 387 10.99 -20.32 16.52
C TRP A 387 9.55 -20.55 16.12
N PHE A 388 8.72 -21.06 17.02
CA PHE A 388 7.38 -21.52 16.68
C PHE A 388 6.35 -20.40 16.77
N GLU A 389 5.52 -20.30 15.73
CA GLU A 389 4.20 -19.69 15.89
C GLU A 389 3.23 -20.78 16.32
N GLU A 390 2.52 -20.52 17.41
CA GLU A 390 1.58 -21.46 18.01
C GLU A 390 0.65 -20.72 19.00
N ASP A 391 -0.19 -21.43 19.71
CA ASP A 391 -1.24 -20.89 20.58
C ASP A 391 -0.75 -19.83 21.57
N ARG A 392 0.37 -20.11 22.28
CA ARG A 392 0.91 -19.19 23.30
C ARG A 392 1.49 -17.95 22.66
N SER A 393 2.27 -18.08 21.60
CA SER A 393 2.90 -16.94 20.91
C SER A 393 1.84 -16.01 20.29
N ILE A 394 0.81 -16.57 19.67
CA ILE A 394 -0.35 -15.79 19.17
C ILE A 394 -1.09 -15.14 20.33
N GLY A 395 -1.31 -15.86 21.45
CA GLY A 395 -1.94 -15.31 22.65
C GLY A 395 -1.18 -14.12 23.25
N GLU A 396 0.16 -14.18 23.30
CA GLU A 396 0.98 -13.04 23.74
C GLU A 396 0.85 -11.84 22.78
N LYS A 397 0.86 -12.08 21.48
CA LYS A 397 0.62 -11.02 20.47
C LYS A 397 -0.77 -10.40 20.63
N MET A 398 -1.82 -11.21 20.87
CA MET A 398 -3.18 -10.69 21.05
C MET A 398 -3.34 -9.77 22.27
N LYS A 399 -2.49 -9.87 23.30
CA LYS A 399 -2.46 -8.91 24.41
C LYS A 399 -2.06 -7.48 23.94
N LEU A 400 -1.22 -7.38 22.90
CA LEU A 400 -0.85 -6.08 22.32
C LEU A 400 -2.05 -5.40 21.66
N TYR A 401 -2.94 -6.16 21.02
CA TYR A 401 -4.14 -5.61 20.38
C TYR A 401 -5.05 -4.90 21.38
N SER A 402 -5.28 -5.52 22.54
CA SER A 402 -6.00 -4.88 23.65
C SER A 402 -5.25 -3.69 24.23
N LYS A 403 -3.93 -3.83 24.44
CA LYS A 403 -3.06 -2.77 25.01
C LYS A 403 -3.10 -1.52 24.16
N TYR A 404 -3.01 -1.65 22.83
CA TYR A 404 -2.97 -0.53 21.90
C TYR A 404 -4.33 -0.19 21.29
N LYS A 405 -5.40 -0.92 21.60
CA LYS A 405 -6.78 -0.73 21.14
C LYS A 405 -6.90 -0.74 19.61
N LEU A 406 -6.24 -1.69 18.98
CA LEU A 406 -6.18 -1.77 17.52
C LEU A 406 -7.56 -1.99 16.87
N GLY A 407 -7.70 -1.58 15.61
CA GLY A 407 -8.89 -1.77 14.78
C GLY A 407 -9.16 -3.23 14.41
N GLY A 408 -8.14 -4.10 14.44
CA GLY A 408 -8.30 -5.51 14.11
C GLY A 408 -7.00 -6.28 14.02
N VAL A 409 -7.14 -7.52 13.56
CA VAL A 409 -6.06 -8.46 13.25
C VAL A 409 -6.21 -8.94 11.82
N ALA A 410 -5.11 -9.32 11.20
CA ALA A 410 -5.08 -10.05 9.93
C ALA A 410 -4.12 -11.25 10.05
N GLU A 411 -4.32 -12.31 9.26
CA GLU A 411 -3.53 -13.54 9.36
C GLU A 411 -2.97 -13.97 8.01
N TRP A 412 -1.65 -14.04 7.91
CA TRP A 412 -0.95 -14.58 6.76
C TRP A 412 -0.45 -16.00 7.04
N LYS A 413 -1.08 -17.01 6.53
CA LYS A 413 -2.28 -17.06 5.72
C LYS A 413 -3.10 -18.29 6.07
N LEU A 414 -4.37 -18.27 5.70
CA LEU A 414 -5.30 -19.38 5.84
C LEU A 414 -4.72 -20.69 5.28
N GLY A 415 -4.81 -21.78 6.06
CA GLY A 415 -4.30 -23.10 5.74
C GLY A 415 -2.87 -23.37 6.24
N LEU A 416 -2.27 -22.46 7.00
CA LEU A 416 -0.99 -22.66 7.68
C LEU A 416 -1.12 -22.74 9.20
N GLU A 417 -2.28 -22.43 9.75
CA GLU A 417 -2.59 -22.41 11.17
C GLU A 417 -2.88 -23.80 11.74
N THR A 418 -2.88 -23.87 13.08
CA THR A 418 -3.60 -24.89 13.83
C THR A 418 -4.99 -24.38 14.19
N SER A 419 -6.01 -25.25 14.24
CA SER A 419 -7.40 -24.82 14.47
C SER A 419 -7.64 -24.13 15.81
N SER A 420 -6.77 -24.38 16.81
CA SER A 420 -6.86 -23.80 18.17
C SER A 420 -6.64 -22.27 18.17
N VAL A 421 -5.85 -21.70 17.27
CA VAL A 421 -5.51 -20.26 17.27
C VAL A 421 -6.72 -19.37 17.02
N TRP A 422 -7.73 -19.86 16.31
CA TRP A 422 -8.92 -19.05 15.98
C TRP A 422 -9.68 -18.60 17.22
N SER A 423 -9.79 -19.49 18.22
CA SER A 423 -10.43 -19.15 19.48
C SER A 423 -9.59 -18.15 20.29
N ILE A 424 -8.27 -18.23 20.22
CA ILE A 424 -7.34 -17.32 20.91
C ILE A 424 -7.45 -15.91 20.31
N ILE A 425 -7.44 -15.82 18.98
CA ILE A 425 -7.59 -14.54 18.25
C ILE A 425 -8.94 -13.89 18.57
N SER A 426 -10.03 -14.66 18.44
CA SER A 426 -11.39 -14.17 18.71
C SER A 426 -11.55 -13.66 20.14
N ASN A 427 -11.03 -14.40 21.12
CA ASN A 427 -11.04 -13.99 22.52
C ASN A 427 -10.20 -12.72 22.74
N GLY A 428 -9.03 -12.61 22.11
CA GLY A 428 -8.17 -11.43 22.21
C GLY A 428 -8.85 -10.17 21.63
N LEU A 429 -9.60 -10.28 20.55
CA LEU A 429 -10.36 -9.17 19.98
C LEU A 429 -11.55 -8.75 20.86
N ASN A 430 -12.24 -9.71 21.49
CA ASN A 430 -13.40 -9.42 22.34
C ASN A 430 -13.02 -8.71 23.66
N TYR A 431 -11.81 -8.92 24.20
CA TYR A 431 -11.33 -8.21 25.38
C TYR A 431 -10.90 -6.76 25.07
N ALA A 432 -10.79 -6.41 23.79
CA ALA A 432 -10.40 -5.06 23.33
C ALA A 432 -11.59 -4.11 23.12
N SER A 433 -12.83 -4.61 23.27
CA SER A 433 -14.08 -3.85 23.05
C SER A 433 -14.57 -3.11 24.28
#